data_14fe9249a2f157e3c454ada8fba82e08
#
_entry.id   14fe9249a2f157e3c454ada8fba82e08
#
_cell.length_a   1.000
_cell.length_b   1.000
_cell.length_c   1.000
_cell.angle_alpha   90.00
_cell.angle_beta   90.00
_cell.angle_gamma   90.00
#
_symmetry.space_group_name_H-M   'P 1'
#
loop_
_entity.id
_entity.type
_entity.pdbx_description
1 polymer ?
#
loop_
_entity_poly.entity_id
_entity_poly.type
_entity_poly.pdbx_seq_one_letter_code
_entity_poly.pdbx_strand_id
1 'polypeptide(L)'
;STDITDTPAYSGKPVVTLIGMDTQGKYVGVKVLKHSEPILLLGIPESALINFNNQYLGKSASDNIEVGPSRPDENILGVDAISGATVTVIAQNQVIQLSGQAVGRQTGIIEPTVRDPAKLITTEKKYTWDDLVKLGAVQRLLVKPEQVGLPRSTEPFIELWFGDLNHPDIGI
;
A
#
# COMPACT_ATOMS: atom_id res chain seq x y z
N SER A 1 17.16 -9.23 -1.01
CA SER A 1 18.31 -8.55 -0.40
C SER A 1 17.99 -7.07 -0.24
N THR A 2 18.36 -6.47 0.87
CA THR A 2 18.22 -5.02 1.13
C THR A 2 19.02 -4.17 0.14
N ASP A 3 19.95 -4.77 -0.59
CA ASP A 3 20.71 -4.09 -1.66
C ASP A 3 19.84 -3.74 -2.87
N ILE A 4 18.63 -4.30 -2.95
CA ILE A 4 17.67 -4.02 -4.02
C ILE A 4 16.64 -2.98 -3.57
N THR A 5 16.29 -2.98 -2.28
CA THR A 5 15.28 -2.07 -1.71
C THR A 5 15.77 -1.50 -0.40
N ASP A 6 15.65 -0.21 -0.21
CA ASP A 6 15.95 0.48 1.05
C ASP A 6 14.62 0.93 1.72
N THR A 7 13.73 -0.05 1.93
CA THR A 7 12.42 0.21 2.53
C THR A 7 12.55 0.24 4.05
N PRO A 8 12.36 1.39 4.70
CA PRO A 8 12.42 1.47 6.15
C PRO A 8 11.21 0.79 6.78
N ALA A 9 11.43 0.02 7.83
CA ALA A 9 10.38 -0.54 8.66
C ALA A 9 10.10 0.36 9.89
N TYR A 10 9.38 -0.14 10.89
CA TYR A 10 9.00 0.66 12.07
C TYR A 10 10.19 1.27 12.80
N SER A 11 11.30 0.56 12.88
CA SER A 11 12.55 1.06 13.50
C SER A 11 13.28 2.13 12.70
N GLY A 12 12.79 2.51 11.54
CA GLY A 12 13.48 3.37 10.58
C GLY A 12 14.62 2.68 9.83
N LYS A 13 14.85 1.39 10.09
CA LYS A 13 15.87 0.56 9.42
C LYS A 13 15.19 -0.52 8.58
N PRO A 14 15.81 -0.97 7.48
CA PRO A 14 15.27 -2.03 6.68
C PRO A 14 15.33 -3.39 7.39
N VAL A 15 14.36 -4.26 7.08
CA VAL A 15 14.40 -5.69 7.43
C VAL A 15 15.21 -6.42 6.37
N VAL A 16 16.41 -6.88 6.76
CA VAL A 16 17.31 -7.60 5.82
C VAL A 16 16.74 -8.98 5.55
N THR A 17 16.33 -9.23 4.33
CA THR A 17 15.61 -10.44 3.95
C THR A 17 16.31 -11.15 2.79
N LEU A 18 16.49 -12.46 2.92
CA LEU A 18 16.89 -13.36 1.84
C LEU A 18 15.63 -13.92 1.17
N ILE A 19 15.55 -13.81 -0.14
CA ILE A 19 14.42 -14.28 -0.94
C ILE A 19 14.95 -15.27 -1.96
N GLY A 20 14.35 -16.47 -2.00
CA GLY A 20 14.58 -17.50 -3.02
C GLY A 20 13.38 -17.56 -3.95
N MET A 21 13.65 -17.61 -5.25
CA MET A 21 12.64 -17.84 -6.30
C MET A 21 13.08 -18.99 -7.19
N ASP A 22 12.11 -19.71 -7.73
CA ASP A 22 12.36 -20.70 -8.79
C ASP A 22 12.48 -20.03 -10.16
N THR A 23 12.76 -20.85 -11.19
CA THR A 23 12.89 -20.39 -12.58
C THR A 23 11.57 -19.93 -13.21
N GLN A 24 10.45 -20.10 -12.52
CA GLN A 24 9.12 -19.63 -12.92
C GLN A 24 8.70 -18.36 -12.18
N GLY A 25 9.58 -17.82 -11.32
CA GLY A 25 9.32 -16.62 -10.53
C GLY A 25 8.47 -16.83 -9.28
N LYS A 26 8.27 -18.08 -8.84
CA LYS A 26 7.58 -18.38 -7.60
C LYS A 26 8.52 -18.30 -6.41
N TYR A 27 8.05 -17.75 -5.31
CA TYR A 27 8.81 -17.72 -4.06
C TYR A 27 8.93 -19.13 -3.48
N VAL A 28 10.17 -19.61 -3.29
CA VAL A 28 10.50 -20.92 -2.68
C VAL A 28 11.06 -20.78 -1.29
N GLY A 29 11.40 -19.56 -0.87
CA GLY A 29 11.87 -19.29 0.49
C GLY A 29 11.95 -17.78 0.75
N VAL A 30 11.58 -17.38 1.95
CA VAL A 30 11.72 -16.00 2.45
C VAL A 30 12.24 -16.09 3.88
N LYS A 31 13.43 -15.57 4.13
CA LYS A 31 14.08 -15.61 5.44
C LYS A 31 14.62 -14.26 5.85
N VAL A 32 14.17 -13.77 7.00
CA VAL A 32 14.78 -12.58 7.62
C VAL A 32 16.16 -12.97 8.15
N LEU A 33 17.15 -12.20 7.75
CA LEU A 33 18.55 -12.36 8.20
C LEU A 33 18.86 -11.44 9.37
N LYS A 34 18.30 -10.23 9.36
CA LYS A 34 18.52 -9.22 10.38
C LYS A 34 17.39 -8.20 10.39
N HIS A 35 16.98 -7.75 11.55
CA HIS A 35 16.09 -6.62 11.75
C HIS A 35 16.42 -5.86 13.03
N SER A 36 15.89 -4.65 13.16
CA SER A 36 15.96 -3.83 14.39
C SER A 36 14.56 -3.54 14.95
N GLU A 37 13.56 -4.30 14.50
CA GLU A 37 12.19 -4.11 14.91
C GLU A 37 11.98 -4.48 16.37
N PRO A 38 11.25 -3.68 17.17
CA PRO A 38 11.05 -3.93 18.59
C PRO A 38 9.94 -4.97 18.86
N ILE A 39 9.66 -5.87 17.91
CA ILE A 39 8.55 -6.84 17.99
C ILE A 39 8.66 -7.76 19.21
N LEU A 40 9.87 -8.19 19.55
CA LEU A 40 10.09 -9.01 20.75
C LEU A 40 9.80 -8.25 22.05
N LEU A 41 10.07 -6.94 22.08
CA LEU A 41 9.77 -6.09 23.25
C LEU A 41 8.25 -5.89 23.43
N LEU A 42 7.49 -6.03 22.35
CA LEU A 42 6.02 -5.98 22.35
C LEU A 42 5.37 -7.34 22.62
N GLY A 43 6.17 -8.37 22.96
CA GLY A 43 5.68 -9.72 23.23
C GLY A 43 5.28 -10.50 21.98
N ILE A 44 5.64 -10.03 20.78
CA ILE A 44 5.40 -10.75 19.53
C ILE A 44 6.56 -11.74 19.32
N PRO A 45 6.31 -13.05 19.23
CA PRO A 45 7.37 -14.03 19.04
C PRO A 45 7.98 -13.91 17.63
N GLU A 46 9.27 -14.21 17.51
CA GLU A 46 9.98 -14.21 16.22
C GLU A 46 9.33 -15.17 15.21
N SER A 47 8.72 -16.25 15.69
CA SER A 47 7.95 -17.19 14.86
C SER A 47 6.78 -16.53 14.11
N ALA A 48 6.22 -15.42 14.61
CA ALA A 48 5.17 -14.70 13.92
C ALA A 48 5.68 -14.11 12.61
N LEU A 49 6.92 -13.56 12.59
CA LEU A 49 7.53 -13.03 11.38
C LEU A 49 7.90 -14.16 10.41
N ILE A 50 8.34 -15.31 10.92
CA ILE A 50 8.59 -16.50 10.10
C ILE A 50 7.28 -16.97 9.44
N ASN A 51 6.19 -17.08 10.20
CA ASN A 51 4.88 -17.49 9.68
C ASN A 51 4.35 -16.48 8.65
N PHE A 52 4.53 -15.19 8.89
CA PHE A 52 4.20 -14.17 7.91
C PHE A 52 4.94 -14.39 6.57
N ASN A 53 6.24 -14.62 6.63
CA ASN A 53 7.06 -14.85 5.44
C ASN A 53 6.68 -16.14 4.70
N ASN A 54 6.27 -17.17 5.42
CA ASN A 54 5.87 -18.46 4.82
C ASN A 54 4.60 -18.34 3.96
N GLN A 55 3.79 -17.30 4.14
CA GLN A 55 2.60 -17.06 3.31
C GLN A 55 2.92 -16.72 1.85
N TYR A 56 4.18 -16.36 1.56
CA TYR A 56 4.64 -16.07 0.20
C TYR A 56 5.02 -17.32 -0.59
N LEU A 57 5.26 -18.44 0.08
CA LEU A 57 5.69 -19.69 -0.57
C LEU A 57 4.67 -20.13 -1.63
N GLY A 58 5.15 -20.35 -2.85
CA GLY A 58 4.34 -20.74 -4.01
C GLY A 58 3.62 -19.58 -4.72
N LYS A 59 3.58 -18.37 -4.15
CA LYS A 59 3.08 -17.18 -4.85
C LYS A 59 4.11 -16.69 -5.85
N SER A 60 3.65 -16.02 -6.91
CA SER A 60 4.53 -15.47 -7.95
C SER A 60 5.01 -14.06 -7.59
N ALA A 61 6.21 -13.71 -8.01
CA ALA A 61 6.72 -12.35 -7.93
C ALA A 61 5.96 -11.36 -8.84
N SER A 62 5.13 -11.86 -9.76
CA SER A 62 4.21 -11.06 -10.58
C SER A 62 2.85 -10.83 -9.92
N ASP A 63 2.53 -11.57 -8.85
CA ASP A 63 1.26 -11.39 -8.14
C ASP A 63 1.23 -10.04 -7.41
N ASN A 64 0.05 -9.43 -7.36
CA ASN A 64 -0.18 -8.27 -6.50
C ASN A 64 -0.55 -8.77 -5.10
N ILE A 65 0.40 -8.72 -4.17
CA ILE A 65 0.24 -9.23 -2.81
C ILE A 65 0.12 -8.07 -1.83
N GLU A 66 -0.97 -8.02 -1.07
CA GLU A 66 -1.21 -7.00 -0.06
C GLU A 66 -1.42 -7.61 1.33
N VAL A 67 -1.06 -6.83 2.35
CA VAL A 67 -1.34 -7.22 3.74
C VAL A 67 -2.81 -6.96 4.04
N GLY A 68 -3.56 -8.02 4.31
CA GLY A 68 -5.01 -7.99 4.54
C GLY A 68 -5.77 -9.07 3.76
N PRO A 69 -7.09 -8.98 3.68
CA PRO A 69 -7.91 -9.96 2.98
C PRO A 69 -7.64 -9.93 1.46
N SER A 70 -7.72 -11.10 0.83
CA SER A 70 -7.68 -11.20 -0.63
C SER A 70 -8.90 -10.50 -1.25
N ARG A 71 -8.67 -9.81 -2.36
CA ARG A 71 -9.70 -9.14 -3.17
C ARG A 71 -9.61 -9.64 -4.61
N PRO A 72 -10.27 -10.76 -4.94
CA PRO A 72 -10.18 -11.38 -6.27
C PRO A 72 -10.62 -10.45 -7.41
N ASP A 73 -11.64 -9.60 -7.14
CA ASP A 73 -12.17 -8.63 -8.13
C ASP A 73 -11.12 -7.58 -8.53
N GLU A 74 -10.15 -7.31 -7.66
CA GLU A 74 -9.04 -6.38 -7.89
C GLU A 74 -7.73 -7.12 -8.25
N ASN A 75 -7.77 -8.44 -8.39
CA ASN A 75 -6.59 -9.29 -8.59
C ASN A 75 -5.54 -9.13 -7.49
N ILE A 76 -5.99 -9.04 -6.23
CA ILE A 76 -5.14 -8.90 -5.05
C ILE A 76 -5.14 -10.19 -4.23
N LEU A 77 -3.95 -10.73 -3.98
CA LEU A 77 -3.73 -11.83 -3.06
C LEU A 77 -3.41 -11.28 -1.66
N GLY A 78 -4.25 -11.63 -0.67
CA GLY A 78 -4.03 -11.24 0.70
C GLY A 78 -2.98 -12.09 1.41
N VAL A 79 -2.29 -11.48 2.37
CA VAL A 79 -1.49 -12.15 3.39
C VAL A 79 -1.88 -11.60 4.75
N ASP A 80 -1.98 -12.50 5.74
CA ASP A 80 -2.41 -12.13 7.09
C ASP A 80 -1.39 -11.22 7.77
N ALA A 81 -1.90 -10.18 8.40
CA ALA A 81 -1.08 -9.27 9.20
C ALA A 81 -0.65 -9.91 10.53
N ILE A 82 0.38 -9.34 11.15
CA ILE A 82 0.74 -9.64 12.54
C ILE A 82 0.15 -8.54 13.42
N SER A 83 -0.71 -8.92 14.36
CA SER A 83 -1.29 -7.97 15.32
C SER A 83 -0.20 -7.27 16.12
N GLY A 84 -0.26 -5.93 16.18
CA GLY A 84 0.75 -5.11 16.85
C GLY A 84 2.04 -4.84 16.04
N ALA A 85 2.19 -5.39 14.82
CA ALA A 85 3.36 -5.19 13.96
C ALA A 85 3.01 -4.73 12.54
N THR A 86 1.92 -3.98 12.36
CA THR A 86 1.38 -3.60 11.04
C THR A 86 2.41 -2.91 10.17
N VAL A 87 3.14 -1.92 10.69
CA VAL A 87 4.17 -1.19 9.91
C VAL A 87 5.29 -2.12 9.47
N THR A 88 5.74 -3.01 10.36
CA THR A 88 6.79 -3.99 10.06
C THR A 88 6.36 -4.94 8.94
N VAL A 89 5.14 -5.47 8.97
CA VAL A 89 4.68 -6.41 7.94
C VAL A 89 4.39 -5.73 6.61
N ILE A 90 3.93 -4.48 6.61
CA ILE A 90 3.77 -3.70 5.37
C ILE A 90 5.13 -3.47 4.72
N ALA A 91 6.14 -3.04 5.49
CA ALA A 91 7.50 -2.86 4.99
C ALA A 91 8.09 -4.19 4.49
N GLN A 92 7.88 -5.28 5.22
CA GLN A 92 8.32 -6.62 4.82
C GLN A 92 7.67 -7.08 3.52
N ASN A 93 6.36 -6.86 3.35
CA ASN A 93 5.65 -7.12 2.11
C ASN A 93 6.28 -6.36 0.93
N GLN A 94 6.56 -5.07 1.10
CA GLN A 94 7.21 -4.25 0.08
C GLN A 94 8.61 -4.78 -0.28
N VAL A 95 9.42 -5.13 0.73
CA VAL A 95 10.76 -5.70 0.50
C VAL A 95 10.67 -6.98 -0.33
N ILE A 96 9.76 -7.91 0.02
CA ILE A 96 9.60 -9.18 -0.68
C ILE A 96 9.16 -8.94 -2.13
N GLN A 97 8.12 -8.14 -2.35
CA GLN A 97 7.59 -7.91 -3.69
C GLN A 97 8.56 -7.14 -4.58
N LEU A 98 9.10 -6.02 -4.11
CA LEU A 98 10.02 -5.19 -4.90
C LEU A 98 11.28 -5.97 -5.27
N SER A 99 11.84 -6.76 -4.32
CA SER A 99 13.00 -7.59 -4.61
C SER A 99 12.69 -8.71 -5.59
N GLY A 100 11.56 -9.41 -5.43
CA GLY A 100 11.13 -10.45 -6.34
C GLY A 100 10.89 -9.92 -7.76
N GLN A 101 10.20 -8.80 -7.87
CA GLN A 101 9.95 -8.13 -9.15
C GLN A 101 11.24 -7.64 -9.81
N ALA A 102 12.17 -7.05 -9.04
CA ALA A 102 13.44 -6.58 -9.57
C ALA A 102 14.26 -7.72 -10.17
N VAL A 103 14.40 -8.83 -9.42
CA VAL A 103 15.10 -10.02 -9.91
C VAL A 103 14.34 -10.66 -11.08
N GLY A 104 13.01 -10.77 -11.00
CA GLY A 104 12.19 -11.34 -12.07
C GLY A 104 12.33 -10.58 -13.40
N ARG A 105 12.37 -9.23 -13.34
CA ARG A 105 12.62 -8.40 -14.54
C ARG A 105 14.06 -8.56 -15.05
N GLN A 106 15.03 -8.58 -14.14
CA GLN A 106 16.44 -8.70 -14.52
C GLN A 106 16.76 -10.06 -15.17
N THR A 107 16.07 -11.11 -14.77
CA THR A 107 16.22 -12.47 -15.29
C THR A 107 15.31 -12.77 -16.49
N GLY A 108 14.42 -11.84 -16.87
CA GLY A 108 13.45 -12.03 -17.96
C GLY A 108 12.28 -12.96 -17.62
N ILE A 109 12.10 -13.33 -16.35
CA ILE A 109 10.95 -14.11 -15.88
C ILE A 109 9.67 -13.27 -15.87
N ILE A 110 9.83 -11.99 -15.51
CA ILE A 110 8.74 -11.00 -15.56
C ILE A 110 9.03 -10.08 -16.73
N GLU A 111 8.10 -10.01 -17.68
CA GLU A 111 8.23 -9.10 -18.80
C GLU A 111 8.25 -7.64 -18.29
N PRO A 112 9.13 -6.79 -18.85
CA PRO A 112 9.11 -5.38 -18.50
C PRO A 112 7.77 -4.80 -18.91
N THR A 113 7.01 -4.28 -17.94
CA THR A 113 5.80 -3.52 -18.24
C THR A 113 6.23 -2.26 -18.97
N VAL A 114 6.06 -2.23 -20.28
CA VAL A 114 6.22 -1.00 -21.07
C VAL A 114 5.04 -0.11 -20.68
N ARG A 115 5.27 0.75 -19.71
CA ARG A 115 4.32 1.84 -19.43
C ARG A 115 4.55 2.89 -20.50
N ASP A 116 3.49 3.26 -21.21
CA ASP A 116 3.56 4.47 -22.01
C ASP A 116 4.08 5.62 -21.15
N PRO A 117 5.00 6.44 -21.67
CA PRO A 117 5.50 7.57 -20.91
C PRO A 117 4.30 8.43 -20.48
N ALA A 118 4.28 8.80 -19.20
CA ALA A 118 3.25 9.65 -18.66
C ALA A 118 3.20 10.93 -19.50
N LYS A 119 2.06 11.20 -20.12
CA LYS A 119 1.81 12.43 -20.86
C LYS A 119 1.10 13.40 -19.94
N LEU A 120 1.73 14.54 -19.70
CA LEU A 120 1.06 15.62 -19.01
C LEU A 120 -0.13 16.07 -19.90
N ILE A 121 -1.34 15.93 -19.41
CA ILE A 121 -2.52 16.43 -20.09
C ILE A 121 -2.59 17.94 -19.81
N THR A 122 -2.07 18.74 -20.72
CA THR A 122 -2.04 20.20 -20.61
C THR A 122 -3.32 20.86 -21.17
N THR A 123 -4.46 20.22 -21.04
CA THR A 123 -5.73 20.90 -21.34
C THR A 123 -6.06 21.81 -20.17
N GLU A 124 -5.84 23.11 -20.35
CA GLU A 124 -6.31 24.14 -19.42
C GLU A 124 -7.84 24.20 -19.46
N LYS A 125 -8.50 23.26 -18.80
CA LYS A 125 -9.91 23.37 -18.49
C LYS A 125 -10.06 24.27 -17.25
N LYS A 126 -10.70 25.38 -17.40
CA LYS A 126 -11.06 26.25 -16.26
C LYS A 126 -12.41 25.79 -15.75
N TYR A 127 -12.43 25.22 -14.55
CA TYR A 127 -13.66 24.84 -13.87
C TYR A 127 -14.09 25.94 -12.90
N THR A 128 -15.39 26.20 -12.86
CA THR A 128 -16.00 26.96 -11.77
C THR A 128 -16.16 26.06 -10.55
N TRP A 129 -16.38 26.65 -9.37
CA TRP A 129 -16.70 25.88 -8.17
C TRP A 129 -17.91 24.96 -8.36
N ASP A 130 -18.95 25.45 -9.00
CA ASP A 130 -20.15 24.66 -9.30
C ASP A 130 -19.87 23.47 -10.23
N ASP A 131 -18.95 23.63 -11.17
CA ASP A 131 -18.54 22.54 -12.05
C ASP A 131 -17.81 21.45 -11.26
N LEU A 132 -16.92 21.82 -10.35
CA LEU A 132 -16.19 20.87 -9.48
C LEU A 132 -17.13 20.08 -8.56
N VAL A 133 -18.16 20.75 -8.03
CA VAL A 133 -19.20 20.10 -7.22
C VAL A 133 -20.02 19.13 -8.06
N LYS A 134 -20.45 19.53 -9.27
CA LYS A 134 -21.23 18.68 -10.19
C LYS A 134 -20.43 17.45 -10.67
N LEU A 135 -19.14 17.59 -10.88
CA LEU A 135 -18.23 16.49 -11.24
C LEU A 135 -17.98 15.53 -10.07
N GLY A 136 -18.38 15.88 -8.85
CA GLY A 136 -18.07 15.10 -7.66
C GLY A 136 -16.62 15.20 -7.19
N ALA A 137 -15.84 16.08 -7.83
CA ALA A 137 -14.44 16.33 -7.51
C ALA A 137 -14.27 17.08 -6.17
N VAL A 138 -15.33 17.79 -5.76
CA VAL A 138 -15.44 18.45 -4.47
C VAL A 138 -16.76 18.04 -3.81
N GLN A 139 -16.71 17.60 -2.56
CA GLN A 139 -17.88 17.20 -1.78
C GLN A 139 -17.99 18.00 -0.49
N ARG A 140 -19.23 18.29 -0.10
CA ARG A 140 -19.55 19.04 1.11
C ARG A 140 -19.97 18.10 2.24
N LEU A 141 -19.35 18.25 3.39
CA LEU A 141 -19.83 17.70 4.66
C LEU A 141 -20.46 18.83 5.47
N LEU A 142 -21.72 18.65 5.82
CA LEU A 142 -22.47 19.58 6.68
C LEU A 142 -22.95 18.82 7.92
N VAL A 143 -22.49 19.22 9.09
CA VAL A 143 -22.96 18.70 10.38
C VAL A 143 -23.80 19.78 11.07
N LYS A 144 -25.05 19.45 11.38
CA LYS A 144 -25.94 20.37 12.10
C LYS A 144 -25.77 20.22 13.62
N PRO A 145 -25.99 21.28 14.42
CA PRO A 145 -25.87 21.23 15.88
C PRO A 145 -26.68 20.10 16.53
N GLU A 146 -27.90 19.85 16.05
CA GLU A 146 -28.75 18.79 16.59
C GLU A 146 -28.20 17.38 16.36
N GLN A 147 -27.35 17.18 15.38
CA GLN A 147 -26.71 15.87 15.12
C GLN A 147 -25.63 15.53 16.16
N VAL A 148 -25.15 16.53 16.88
CA VAL A 148 -24.13 16.40 17.94
C VAL A 148 -24.70 16.73 19.32
N GLY A 149 -26.03 16.73 19.48
CA GLY A 149 -26.71 16.93 20.77
C GLY A 149 -26.74 18.39 21.24
N LEU A 150 -26.48 19.35 20.37
CA LEU A 150 -26.58 20.77 20.67
C LEU A 150 -27.95 21.33 20.29
N PRO A 151 -28.37 22.47 20.88
CA PRO A 151 -29.61 23.15 20.50
C PRO A 151 -29.64 23.50 19.02
N ARG A 152 -30.82 23.45 18.40
CA ARG A 152 -31.02 23.76 17.01
C ARG A 152 -30.56 25.21 16.69
N SER A 153 -29.79 25.34 15.61
CA SER A 153 -29.29 26.61 15.09
C SER A 153 -29.48 26.69 13.56
N THR A 154 -29.55 27.90 13.04
CA THR A 154 -29.55 28.17 11.59
C THR A 154 -28.15 28.01 11.00
N GLU A 155 -27.12 28.14 11.84
CA GLU A 155 -25.73 27.97 11.42
C GLU A 155 -25.30 26.51 11.58
N PRO A 156 -24.51 25.97 10.65
CA PRO A 156 -23.95 24.62 10.78
C PRO A 156 -22.95 24.56 11.94
N PHE A 157 -22.90 23.41 12.60
CA PHE A 157 -21.85 23.12 13.60
C PHE A 157 -20.48 22.91 12.95
N ILE A 158 -20.45 22.16 11.83
CA ILE A 158 -19.27 21.98 10.99
C ILE A 158 -19.71 22.07 9.53
N GLU A 159 -18.97 22.81 8.74
CA GLU A 159 -19.04 22.81 7.30
C GLU A 159 -17.64 22.62 6.72
N LEU A 160 -17.45 21.52 6.00
CA LEU A 160 -16.17 21.18 5.38
C LEU A 160 -16.40 20.85 3.91
N TRP A 161 -15.42 21.20 3.09
CA TRP A 161 -15.38 20.85 1.68
C TRP A 161 -14.14 20.00 1.44
N PHE A 162 -14.31 18.83 0.83
CA PHE A 162 -13.25 17.89 0.51
C PHE A 162 -13.05 17.85 -0.98
N GLY A 163 -11.80 18.07 -1.43
CA GLY A 163 -11.39 17.88 -2.82
C GLY A 163 -10.62 16.57 -2.97
N ASP A 164 -10.94 15.80 -4.01
CA ASP A 164 -10.16 14.63 -4.39
C ASP A 164 -9.03 15.05 -5.33
N LEU A 165 -7.79 15.07 -4.81
CA LEU A 165 -6.60 15.43 -5.58
C LEU A 165 -6.24 14.38 -6.64
N ASN A 166 -6.78 13.15 -6.53
CA ASN A 166 -6.59 12.11 -7.55
C ASN A 166 -7.64 12.18 -8.67
N HIS A 167 -8.63 13.08 -8.54
CA HIS A 167 -9.62 13.25 -9.60
C HIS A 167 -8.92 13.75 -10.88
N PRO A 168 -9.14 13.11 -12.05
CA PRO A 168 -8.39 13.41 -13.28
C PRO A 168 -8.53 14.85 -13.77
N ASP A 169 -9.57 15.55 -13.37
CA ASP A 169 -9.81 16.96 -13.72
C ASP A 169 -9.27 17.96 -12.68
N ILE A 170 -8.82 17.50 -11.49
CA ILE A 170 -8.22 18.33 -10.43
C ILE A 170 -6.75 17.97 -10.23
N GLY A 171 -6.40 16.73 -10.52
CA GLY A 171 -5.14 16.10 -10.11
C GLY A 171 -3.88 16.86 -10.55
N ILE A 172 -2.88 16.77 -9.67
CA ILE A 172 -1.52 17.26 -9.88
C ILE A 172 -0.72 16.12 -10.53
#